data_2d3dd303d083168a8038b971044ee74b
#
_entry.id   2d3dd303d083168a8038b971044ee74b
#
_cell.length_a   1.000
_cell.length_b   1.000
_cell.length_c   1.000
_cell.angle_alpha   90.00
_cell.angle_beta   90.00
_cell.angle_gamma   90.00
#
_symmetry.space_group_name_H-M   'P 1'
#
loop_
_entity.id
_entity.type
_entity.pdbx_description
1 polymer ?
#
loop_
_entity_poly.entity_id
_entity_poly.type
_entity_poly.pdbx_seq_one_letter_code
_entity_poly.pdbx_strand_id
1 'polypeptide(L)'
;MKAKSKPIAVILIRSGSRGLVDKNIKPLAGKPLVFYTIEVALASKLFSDIWVSSDSLAYLELCRQAYPEIRCVHRPKELALSTTSSLETLRDFLQTFEEEQVFVNLQVTSPLREVEHLVESYQLYCQSGADHLISCVKADKSRSLYLQLAESSFIRPPQVSKHYARQKEPVYYYPNGSIWISRKDRYLRDETFYTDKTVAYEMPKLYSYDIDDALDFEVVETLLHHHHLGESKR
;
A
#
# COMPACT_ATOMS: atom_id res chain seq x y z
N MET A 1 -13.72 26.17 14.71
CA MET A 1 -13.31 24.81 14.31
C MET A 1 -11.78 24.76 14.34
N LYS A 2 -11.16 23.93 15.17
CA LYS A 2 -9.71 23.70 15.09
C LYS A 2 -9.40 23.21 13.69
N ALA A 3 -8.43 23.81 13.01
CA ALA A 3 -7.94 23.30 11.74
C ALA A 3 -7.55 21.82 11.96
N LYS A 4 -8.14 20.90 11.18
CA LYS A 4 -7.75 19.48 11.26
C LYS A 4 -6.26 19.42 10.95
N SER A 5 -5.48 18.82 11.86
CA SER A 5 -4.06 18.59 11.62
C SER A 5 -3.88 17.80 10.32
N LYS A 6 -2.86 18.16 9.53
CA LYS A 6 -2.51 17.37 8.34
C LYS A 6 -2.21 15.92 8.74
N PRO A 7 -2.52 14.93 7.88
CA PRO A 7 -2.13 13.55 8.15
C PRO A 7 -0.61 13.38 8.09
N ILE A 8 -0.12 12.31 8.67
CA ILE A 8 1.25 11.83 8.48
C ILE A 8 1.27 10.71 7.45
N ALA A 9 2.36 10.61 6.66
CA ALA A 9 2.63 9.41 5.86
C ALA A 9 3.50 8.45 6.68
N VAL A 10 3.17 7.15 6.59
CA VAL A 10 3.93 6.07 7.23
C VAL A 10 4.37 5.09 6.14
N ILE A 11 5.67 4.90 6.00
CA ILE A 11 6.30 4.01 5.03
C ILE A 11 7.08 2.96 5.80
N LEU A 12 6.58 1.72 5.80
CA LEU A 12 7.21 0.61 6.50
C LEU A 12 8.07 -0.19 5.53
N ILE A 13 9.37 -0.23 5.76
CA ILE A 13 10.32 -1.06 5.00
C ILE A 13 11.04 -2.01 5.95
N ARG A 14 11.45 -3.17 5.45
CA ARG A 14 12.24 -4.13 6.21
C ARG A 14 13.37 -4.70 5.38
N SER A 15 14.44 -5.08 6.05
CA SER A 15 15.49 -5.91 5.47
C SER A 15 14.99 -7.37 5.33
N GLY A 16 15.71 -8.19 4.56
CA GLY A 16 15.47 -9.63 4.50
C GLY A 16 14.13 -10.04 3.87
N SER A 17 13.70 -9.35 2.80
CA SER A 17 12.56 -9.76 1.98
C SER A 17 12.80 -11.14 1.37
N ARG A 18 11.83 -12.08 1.51
CA ARG A 18 11.99 -13.49 1.09
C ARG A 18 11.85 -13.69 -0.41
N GLY A 19 10.90 -13.02 -1.06
CA GLY A 19 10.62 -13.19 -2.50
C GLY A 19 11.65 -12.50 -3.40
N LEU A 20 12.18 -11.38 -2.95
CA LEU A 20 13.20 -10.61 -3.66
C LEU A 20 14.13 -9.97 -2.63
N VAL A 21 15.42 -10.36 -2.64
CA VAL A 21 16.41 -9.88 -1.68
C VAL A 21 16.51 -8.35 -1.75
N ASP A 22 16.48 -7.72 -0.58
CA ASP A 22 16.55 -6.26 -0.40
C ASP A 22 15.53 -5.48 -1.24
N LYS A 23 14.37 -6.07 -1.48
CA LYS A 23 13.30 -5.55 -2.34
C LYS A 23 13.07 -4.04 -2.18
N ASN A 24 12.97 -3.57 -0.94
CA ASN A 24 12.62 -2.17 -0.66
C ASN A 24 13.65 -1.14 -1.14
N ILE A 25 14.91 -1.52 -1.27
CA ILE A 25 15.99 -0.65 -1.77
C ILE A 25 16.56 -1.10 -3.11
N LYS A 26 16.01 -2.19 -3.69
CA LYS A 26 16.44 -2.68 -4.99
C LYS A 26 16.19 -1.62 -6.06
N PRO A 27 17.19 -1.34 -6.93
CA PRO A 27 17.00 -0.40 -8.02
C PRO A 27 15.92 -0.87 -9.01
N LEU A 28 14.87 -0.10 -9.16
CA LEU A 28 13.79 -0.24 -10.14
C LEU A 28 13.95 0.91 -11.14
N ALA A 29 14.15 0.64 -12.41
CA ALA A 29 14.47 1.65 -13.42
C ALA A 29 15.57 2.64 -12.95
N GLY A 30 16.61 2.12 -12.30
CA GLY A 30 17.76 2.90 -11.82
C GLY A 30 17.59 3.62 -10.47
N LYS A 31 16.42 3.54 -9.81
CA LYS A 31 16.12 4.22 -8.56
C LYS A 31 15.66 3.23 -7.48
N PRO A 32 16.13 3.30 -6.21
CA PRO A 32 15.64 2.46 -5.12
C PRO A 32 14.12 2.44 -5.01
N LEU A 33 13.52 1.25 -4.88
CA LEU A 33 12.07 1.08 -4.88
C LEU A 33 11.35 1.99 -3.88
N VAL A 34 11.87 2.14 -2.68
CA VAL A 34 11.28 3.01 -1.64
C VAL A 34 11.19 4.49 -2.05
N PHE A 35 12.08 4.94 -2.94
CA PHE A 35 12.13 6.34 -3.36
C PHE A 35 10.89 6.76 -4.14
N TYR A 36 10.30 5.86 -4.93
CA TYR A 36 9.02 6.13 -5.62
C TYR A 36 7.91 6.54 -4.64
N THR A 37 7.82 5.83 -3.51
CA THR A 37 6.82 6.14 -2.48
C THR A 37 7.13 7.44 -1.75
N ILE A 38 8.40 7.70 -1.43
CA ILE A 38 8.82 8.94 -0.77
C ILE A 38 8.54 10.14 -1.68
N GLU A 39 8.93 10.08 -2.95
CA GLU A 39 8.76 11.18 -3.91
C GLU A 39 7.29 11.54 -4.13
N VAL A 40 6.43 10.55 -4.32
CA VAL A 40 4.99 10.78 -4.47
C VAL A 40 4.39 11.38 -3.19
N ALA A 41 4.82 10.93 -2.02
CA ALA A 41 4.38 11.49 -0.76
C ALA A 41 4.82 12.97 -0.60
N LEU A 42 6.08 13.29 -0.92
CA LEU A 42 6.62 14.65 -0.90
C LEU A 42 5.89 15.56 -1.91
N ALA A 43 5.75 15.09 -3.15
CA ALA A 43 5.12 15.84 -4.23
C ALA A 43 3.64 16.17 -3.94
N SER A 44 2.95 15.31 -3.19
CA SER A 44 1.53 15.53 -2.82
C SER A 44 1.31 16.74 -1.92
N LYS A 45 2.31 17.16 -1.14
CA LYS A 45 2.22 18.23 -0.12
C LYS A 45 1.08 18.03 0.90
N LEU A 46 0.56 16.82 0.96
CA LEU A 46 -0.58 16.43 1.78
C LEU A 46 -0.20 16.31 3.27
N PHE A 47 1.00 15.83 3.53
CA PHE A 47 1.43 15.36 4.84
C PHE A 47 2.08 16.48 5.68
N SER A 48 1.91 16.40 7.01
CA SER A 48 2.70 17.21 7.95
C SER A 48 4.12 16.68 8.07
N ASP A 49 4.25 15.35 8.08
CA ASP A 49 5.52 14.63 8.15
C ASP A 49 5.42 13.33 7.33
N ILE A 50 6.54 12.89 6.76
CA ILE A 50 6.69 11.61 6.08
C ILE A 50 7.68 10.78 6.88
N TRP A 51 7.21 9.63 7.37
CA TRP A 51 7.99 8.75 8.22
C TRP A 51 8.37 7.48 7.50
N VAL A 52 9.65 7.15 7.52
CA VAL A 52 10.17 5.85 7.08
C VAL A 52 10.64 5.06 8.28
N SER A 53 10.04 3.89 8.51
CA SER A 53 10.39 2.99 9.61
C SER A 53 11.07 1.73 9.08
N SER A 54 12.23 1.37 9.62
CA SER A 54 12.99 0.18 9.23
C SER A 54 13.76 -0.44 10.40
N ASP A 55 14.01 -1.74 10.29
CA ASP A 55 14.97 -2.50 11.12
C ASP A 55 16.41 -2.36 10.66
N SER A 56 16.66 -1.76 9.48
CA SER A 56 17.97 -1.57 8.90
C SER A 56 18.41 -0.12 8.96
N LEU A 57 19.44 0.16 9.74
CA LEU A 57 20.08 1.49 9.80
C LEU A 57 20.62 1.93 8.44
N ALA A 58 21.12 0.98 7.63
CA ALA A 58 21.63 1.28 6.29
C ALA A 58 20.51 1.76 5.34
N TYR A 59 19.30 1.15 5.43
CA TYR A 59 18.16 1.60 4.64
C TYR A 59 17.68 2.99 5.06
N LEU A 60 17.65 3.25 6.37
CA LEU A 60 17.28 4.56 6.88
C LEU A 60 18.30 5.64 6.48
N GLU A 61 19.59 5.31 6.50
CA GLU A 61 20.63 6.24 6.09
C GLU A 61 20.54 6.55 4.60
N LEU A 62 20.33 5.55 3.76
CA LEU A 62 20.07 5.73 2.32
C LEU A 62 18.91 6.70 2.07
N CYS A 63 17.78 6.52 2.77
CA CYS A 63 16.63 7.40 2.64
C CYS A 63 16.91 8.82 3.14
N ARG A 64 17.59 8.96 4.29
CA ARG A 64 17.90 10.25 4.91
C ARG A 64 18.86 11.08 4.07
N GLN A 65 19.85 10.44 3.46
CA GLN A 65 20.81 11.11 2.58
C GLN A 65 20.15 11.63 1.30
N ALA A 66 19.22 10.87 0.74
CA ALA A 66 18.50 11.26 -0.48
C ALA A 66 17.40 12.31 -0.22
N TYR A 67 16.73 12.23 0.94
CA TYR A 67 15.56 13.07 1.29
C TYR A 67 15.69 13.58 2.74
N PRO A 68 16.47 14.66 2.99
CA PRO A 68 16.69 15.17 4.35
C PRO A 68 15.41 15.66 5.05
N GLU A 69 14.36 15.97 4.30
CA GLU A 69 13.07 16.45 4.80
C GLU A 69 12.17 15.36 5.41
N ILE A 70 12.48 14.08 5.21
CA ILE A 70 11.71 12.99 5.81
C ILE A 70 12.25 12.63 7.20
N ARG A 71 11.40 11.96 7.96
CA ARG A 71 11.75 11.42 9.27
C ARG A 71 12.01 9.92 9.18
N CYS A 72 13.16 9.49 9.71
CA CYS A 72 13.55 8.09 9.73
C CYS A 72 13.58 7.58 11.17
N VAL A 73 12.90 6.46 11.43
CA VAL A 73 12.85 5.81 12.74
C VAL A 73 13.31 4.36 12.63
N HIS A 74 14.25 4.00 13.48
CA HIS A 74 14.69 2.63 13.62
C HIS A 74 13.72 1.86 14.51
N ARG A 75 13.26 0.70 14.06
CA ARG A 75 12.41 -0.20 14.84
C ARG A 75 13.15 -1.48 15.20
N PRO A 76 12.77 -2.14 16.31
CA PRO A 76 13.32 -3.44 16.70
C PRO A 76 13.16 -4.49 15.59
N LYS A 77 14.14 -5.41 15.49
CA LYS A 77 14.11 -6.49 14.48
C LYS A 77 12.92 -7.42 14.65
N GLU A 78 12.44 -7.59 15.86
CA GLU A 78 11.26 -8.38 16.20
C GLU A 78 10.00 -7.87 15.49
N LEU A 79 9.92 -6.56 15.25
CA LEU A 79 8.84 -5.92 14.49
C LEU A 79 9.07 -5.92 12.96
N ALA A 80 10.09 -6.60 12.49
CA ALA A 80 10.42 -6.74 11.06
C ALA A 80 10.46 -8.20 10.60
N LEU A 81 10.14 -9.16 11.45
CA LEU A 81 10.08 -10.57 11.09
C LEU A 81 9.01 -10.81 10.03
N SER A 82 9.18 -11.87 9.25
CA SER A 82 8.18 -12.27 8.26
C SER A 82 6.86 -12.76 8.87
N THR A 83 6.86 -13.05 10.16
CA THR A 83 5.70 -13.45 10.96
C THR A 83 5.05 -12.29 11.68
N THR A 84 5.72 -11.14 11.78
CA THR A 84 5.17 -9.94 12.41
C THR A 84 4.13 -9.31 11.49
N SER A 85 2.94 -9.08 12.01
CA SER A 85 1.87 -8.46 11.26
C SER A 85 2.14 -6.95 11.04
N SER A 86 1.56 -6.41 9.98
CA SER A 86 1.55 -4.94 9.77
C SER A 86 0.85 -4.21 10.92
N LEU A 87 -0.12 -4.88 11.58
CA LEU A 87 -0.81 -4.33 12.75
C LEU A 87 0.15 -4.09 13.91
N GLU A 88 0.98 -5.09 14.28
CA GLU A 88 1.95 -4.95 15.37
C GLU A 88 2.96 -3.83 15.09
N THR A 89 3.44 -3.78 13.85
CA THR A 89 4.40 -2.74 13.43
C THR A 89 3.78 -1.34 13.47
N LEU A 90 2.56 -1.19 12.97
CA LEU A 90 1.84 0.09 12.99
C LEU A 90 1.45 0.49 14.42
N ARG A 91 1.01 -0.45 15.24
CA ARG A 91 0.68 -0.20 16.66
C ARG A 91 1.87 0.38 17.41
N ASP A 92 3.04 -0.24 17.29
CA ASP A 92 4.27 0.24 17.93
C ASP A 92 4.65 1.64 17.43
N PHE A 93 4.67 1.82 16.12
CA PHE A 93 5.00 3.12 15.51
C PHE A 93 4.06 4.24 15.98
N LEU A 94 2.75 3.97 16.04
CA LEU A 94 1.75 4.97 16.35
C LEU A 94 1.68 5.36 17.84
N GLN A 95 2.33 4.62 18.75
CA GLN A 95 2.25 4.90 20.19
C GLN A 95 2.69 6.33 20.58
N THR A 96 3.63 6.90 19.84
CA THR A 96 4.18 8.23 20.12
C THR A 96 3.34 9.39 19.60
N PHE A 97 2.24 9.11 18.89
CA PHE A 97 1.38 10.13 18.28
C PHE A 97 0.10 10.34 19.10
N GLU A 98 -0.54 11.50 18.91
CA GLU A 98 -1.82 11.81 19.51
C GLU A 98 -2.92 10.85 19.02
N GLU A 99 -3.95 10.61 19.87
CA GLU A 99 -5.05 9.68 19.55
C GLU A 99 -5.80 10.07 18.28
N GLU A 100 -5.98 11.35 18.02
CA GLU A 100 -6.69 11.87 16.85
C GLU A 100 -5.80 11.97 15.58
N GLN A 101 -4.52 11.57 15.66
CA GLN A 101 -3.62 11.64 14.51
C GLN A 101 -4.12 10.75 13.38
N VAL A 102 -4.37 11.36 12.23
CA VAL A 102 -4.64 10.62 10.99
C VAL A 102 -3.31 10.21 10.37
N PHE A 103 -3.21 8.96 9.98
CA PHE A 103 -2.06 8.42 9.26
C PHE A 103 -2.48 7.78 7.94
N VAL A 104 -1.56 7.84 6.98
CA VAL A 104 -1.66 7.18 5.69
C VAL A 104 -0.49 6.21 5.56
N ASN A 105 -0.77 4.91 5.64
CA ASN A 105 0.24 3.88 5.43
C ASN A 105 0.38 3.64 3.92
N LEU A 106 1.58 3.86 3.41
CA LEU A 106 1.93 3.78 1.99
C LEU A 106 2.85 2.58 1.76
N GLN A 107 2.36 1.60 1.03
CA GLN A 107 3.16 0.42 0.72
C GLN A 107 4.19 0.72 -0.36
N VAL A 108 5.43 0.30 -0.12
CA VAL A 108 6.58 0.54 -1.03
C VAL A 108 6.45 -0.26 -2.32
N THR A 109 5.83 -1.42 -2.23
CA THR A 109 5.68 -2.35 -3.35
C THR A 109 4.67 -1.91 -4.41
N SER A 110 4.05 -0.73 -4.24
CA SER A 110 3.13 -0.10 -5.21
C SER A 110 3.75 1.17 -5.83
N PRO A 111 4.85 1.07 -6.60
CA PRO A 111 5.61 2.23 -7.08
C PRO A 111 4.90 3.04 -8.19
N LEU A 112 3.87 2.48 -8.82
CA LEU A 112 3.10 3.16 -9.87
C LEU A 112 2.03 4.11 -9.30
N ARG A 113 1.89 4.21 -7.98
CA ARG A 113 0.98 5.17 -7.34
C ARG A 113 1.42 6.60 -7.65
N GLU A 114 0.46 7.45 -8.01
CA GLU A 114 0.66 8.86 -8.33
C GLU A 114 0.10 9.80 -7.23
N VAL A 115 0.42 11.08 -7.35
CA VAL A 115 0.00 12.13 -6.41
C VAL A 115 -1.52 12.24 -6.32
N GLU A 116 -2.20 12.15 -7.44
CA GLU A 116 -3.65 12.23 -7.55
C GLU A 116 -4.33 11.18 -6.69
N HIS A 117 -3.80 9.95 -6.68
CA HIS A 117 -4.35 8.86 -5.87
C HIS A 117 -4.26 9.15 -4.37
N LEU A 118 -3.20 9.83 -3.90
CA LEU A 118 -3.07 10.25 -2.51
C LEU A 118 -4.07 11.34 -2.16
N VAL A 119 -4.20 12.34 -3.02
CA VAL A 119 -5.10 13.49 -2.79
C VAL A 119 -6.55 13.05 -2.82
N GLU A 120 -6.96 12.29 -3.83
CA GLU A 120 -8.33 11.81 -4.00
C GLU A 120 -8.75 10.85 -2.89
N SER A 121 -7.90 9.89 -2.53
CA SER A 121 -8.19 8.95 -1.44
C SER A 121 -8.34 9.66 -0.10
N TYR A 122 -7.49 10.65 0.18
CA TYR A 122 -7.60 11.43 1.42
C TYR A 122 -8.85 12.32 1.44
N GLN A 123 -9.21 12.93 0.31
CA GLN A 123 -10.45 13.69 0.18
C GLN A 123 -11.68 12.80 0.41
N LEU A 124 -11.70 11.62 -0.21
CA LEU A 124 -12.77 10.63 -0.01
C LEU A 124 -12.87 10.23 1.47
N TYR A 125 -11.74 9.93 2.12
CA TYR A 125 -11.71 9.62 3.55
C TYR A 125 -12.32 10.74 4.40
N CYS A 126 -11.93 11.99 4.14
CA CYS A 126 -12.44 13.14 4.89
C CYS A 126 -13.93 13.40 4.68
N GLN A 127 -14.45 13.12 3.49
CA GLN A 127 -15.86 13.39 3.10
C GLN A 127 -16.81 12.27 3.51
N SER A 128 -16.33 11.02 3.53
CA SER A 128 -17.17 9.85 3.79
C SER A 128 -17.62 9.70 5.24
N GLY A 129 -16.89 10.29 6.19
CA GLY A 129 -17.08 10.03 7.62
C GLY A 129 -16.67 8.63 8.07
N ALA A 130 -15.97 7.89 7.22
CA ALA A 130 -15.49 6.55 7.51
C ALA A 130 -14.42 6.53 8.62
N ASP A 131 -14.29 5.40 9.30
CA ASP A 131 -13.21 5.19 10.27
C ASP A 131 -11.90 4.79 9.56
N HIS A 132 -12.01 4.09 8.42
CA HIS A 132 -10.87 3.64 7.61
C HIS A 132 -11.11 3.85 6.12
N LEU A 133 -10.01 3.90 5.37
CA LEU A 133 -10.03 3.80 3.91
C LEU A 133 -8.98 2.78 3.46
N ILE A 134 -9.34 1.97 2.48
CA ILE A 134 -8.41 1.09 1.77
C ILE A 134 -8.47 1.38 0.28
N SER A 135 -7.33 1.39 -0.39
CA SER A 135 -7.30 1.37 -1.85
C SER A 135 -7.55 -0.04 -2.37
N CYS A 136 -8.30 -0.12 -3.45
CA CYS A 136 -8.68 -1.38 -4.07
C CYS A 136 -8.64 -1.27 -5.59
N VAL A 137 -8.68 -2.41 -6.23
CA VAL A 137 -8.78 -2.53 -7.68
C VAL A 137 -9.87 -3.51 -8.05
N LYS A 138 -10.54 -3.25 -9.16
CA LYS A 138 -11.57 -4.14 -9.72
C LYS A 138 -10.94 -5.47 -10.11
N ALA A 139 -11.55 -6.57 -9.66
CA ALA A 139 -11.11 -7.92 -9.99
C ALA A 139 -11.36 -8.24 -11.48
N ASP A 140 -10.37 -8.84 -12.12
CA ASP A 140 -10.46 -9.26 -13.52
C ASP A 140 -11.43 -10.43 -13.72
N LYS A 141 -11.55 -11.26 -12.69
CA LYS A 141 -12.38 -12.47 -12.70
C LYS A 141 -13.39 -12.44 -11.57
N SER A 142 -14.57 -12.95 -11.84
CA SER A 142 -15.58 -13.18 -10.81
C SER A 142 -15.07 -14.18 -9.77
N ARG A 143 -15.44 -13.98 -8.50
CA ARG A 143 -15.12 -14.90 -7.41
C ARG A 143 -15.60 -16.34 -7.71
N SER A 144 -16.68 -16.50 -8.44
CA SER A 144 -17.23 -17.79 -8.83
C SER A 144 -16.31 -18.62 -9.74
N LEU A 145 -15.28 -18.00 -10.35
CA LEU A 145 -14.29 -18.66 -11.20
C LEU A 145 -13.03 -19.14 -10.45
N TYR A 146 -12.91 -18.86 -9.14
CA TYR A 146 -11.78 -19.34 -8.35
C TYR A 146 -12.03 -20.80 -7.94
N LEU A 147 -11.03 -21.65 -8.17
CA LEU A 147 -11.10 -23.08 -7.90
C LEU A 147 -10.22 -23.43 -6.71
N GLN A 148 -10.68 -24.35 -5.88
CA GLN A 148 -9.81 -25.01 -4.91
C GLN A 148 -9.40 -26.38 -5.46
N LEU A 149 -8.11 -26.68 -5.36
CA LEU A 149 -7.59 -28.02 -5.65
C LEU A 149 -7.56 -28.86 -4.36
N ALA A 150 -7.95 -30.12 -4.46
CA ALA A 150 -7.67 -31.10 -3.44
C ALA A 150 -6.22 -31.60 -3.56
N GLU A 151 -5.70 -32.31 -2.56
CA GLU A 151 -4.32 -32.85 -2.56
C GLU A 151 -4.00 -33.75 -3.77
N SER A 152 -5.03 -34.43 -4.32
CA SER A 152 -4.93 -35.28 -5.52
C SER A 152 -5.05 -34.52 -6.84
N SER A 153 -4.93 -33.19 -6.84
CA SER A 153 -5.12 -32.31 -8.01
C SER A 153 -6.54 -32.30 -8.59
N PHE A 154 -7.50 -32.98 -7.95
CA PHE A 154 -8.92 -32.86 -8.34
C PHE A 154 -9.48 -31.51 -7.92
N ILE A 155 -10.34 -30.97 -8.78
CA ILE A 155 -11.03 -29.71 -8.48
C ILE A 155 -12.12 -29.98 -7.44
N ARG A 156 -12.13 -29.23 -6.34
CA ARG A 156 -13.32 -29.10 -5.51
C ARG A 156 -14.35 -28.28 -6.28
N PRO A 157 -15.57 -28.79 -6.50
CA PRO A 157 -16.56 -28.07 -7.29
C PRO A 157 -16.73 -26.64 -6.78
N PRO A 158 -16.55 -25.63 -7.63
CA PRO A 158 -16.84 -24.25 -7.24
C PRO A 158 -18.37 -24.10 -7.06
N GLN A 159 -18.76 -23.11 -6.28
CA GLN A 159 -20.18 -22.72 -6.18
C GLN A 159 -20.61 -21.93 -7.44
N VAL A 160 -20.23 -22.41 -8.59
CA VAL A 160 -20.61 -21.79 -9.88
C VAL A 160 -22.01 -22.22 -10.23
N SER A 161 -22.87 -21.28 -10.51
CA SER A 161 -24.17 -21.53 -11.11
C SER A 161 -23.96 -22.28 -12.45
N LYS A 162 -24.79 -23.29 -12.74
CA LYS A 162 -24.82 -23.98 -14.04
C LYS A 162 -25.02 -23.01 -15.23
N HIS A 163 -25.43 -21.78 -14.94
CA HIS A 163 -25.70 -20.71 -15.90
C HIS A 163 -24.81 -19.50 -15.64
N TYR A 164 -23.47 -19.72 -15.55
CA TYR A 164 -22.51 -18.62 -15.45
C TYR A 164 -22.64 -17.66 -16.63
N ALA A 165 -22.93 -16.40 -16.32
CA ALA A 165 -22.91 -15.33 -17.31
C ALA A 165 -22.13 -14.14 -16.71
N ARG A 166 -20.95 -13.85 -17.23
CA ARG A 166 -20.06 -12.80 -16.73
C ARG A 166 -20.76 -11.45 -16.47
N GLN A 167 -21.73 -11.12 -17.32
CA GLN A 167 -22.50 -9.86 -17.23
C GLN A 167 -23.52 -9.83 -16.05
N LYS A 168 -23.84 -10.99 -15.48
CA LYS A 168 -24.77 -11.12 -14.36
C LYS A 168 -24.07 -11.31 -13.02
N GLU A 169 -22.75 -11.48 -13.03
CA GLU A 169 -21.97 -11.64 -11.81
C GLU A 169 -21.76 -10.29 -11.11
N PRO A 170 -21.77 -10.26 -9.78
CA PRO A 170 -21.38 -9.06 -9.03
C PRO A 170 -19.98 -8.63 -9.39
N VAL A 171 -19.73 -7.33 -9.39
CA VAL A 171 -18.39 -6.78 -9.51
C VAL A 171 -17.69 -6.95 -8.17
N TYR A 172 -16.52 -7.56 -8.19
CA TYR A 172 -15.68 -7.71 -7.01
C TYR A 172 -14.46 -6.81 -7.09
N TYR A 173 -13.99 -6.40 -5.93
CA TYR A 173 -12.76 -5.63 -5.74
C TYR A 173 -11.87 -6.37 -4.76
N TYR A 174 -10.57 -6.15 -4.87
CA TYR A 174 -9.62 -6.62 -3.87
C TYR A 174 -8.66 -5.48 -3.48
N PRO A 175 -8.16 -5.46 -2.24
CA PRO A 175 -7.16 -4.49 -1.82
C PRO A 175 -5.91 -4.60 -2.68
N ASN A 176 -5.44 -3.47 -3.22
CA ASN A 176 -4.19 -3.43 -3.99
C ASN A 176 -2.96 -3.08 -3.15
N GLY A 177 -3.14 -2.96 -1.82
CA GLY A 177 -2.04 -2.70 -0.90
C GLY A 177 -1.51 -1.26 -0.90
N SER A 178 -1.88 -0.42 -1.85
CA SER A 178 -1.22 0.85 -2.12
C SER A 178 -1.39 1.91 -1.03
N ILE A 179 -2.64 2.14 -0.58
CA ILE A 179 -3.01 3.25 0.33
C ILE A 179 -3.95 2.74 1.41
N TRP A 180 -3.59 2.98 2.67
CA TRP A 180 -4.41 2.66 3.84
C TRP A 180 -4.50 3.90 4.72
N ILE A 181 -5.71 4.38 5.01
CA ILE A 181 -5.92 5.58 5.82
C ILE A 181 -6.73 5.23 7.05
N SER A 182 -6.30 5.72 8.19
CA SER A 182 -7.07 5.66 9.43
C SER A 182 -6.66 6.77 10.39
N ARG A 183 -7.43 6.94 11.44
CA ARG A 183 -7.06 7.67 12.64
C ARG A 183 -6.51 6.69 13.68
N LYS A 184 -5.48 7.07 14.42
CA LYS A 184 -4.80 6.19 15.38
C LYS A 184 -5.78 5.49 16.32
N ASP A 185 -6.65 6.23 17.03
CA ASP A 185 -7.61 5.66 17.98
C ASP A 185 -8.55 4.64 17.35
N ARG A 186 -8.98 4.89 16.09
CA ARG A 186 -9.86 3.98 15.34
C ARG A 186 -9.13 2.70 14.97
N TYR A 187 -7.91 2.84 14.43
CA TYR A 187 -7.10 1.70 14.05
C TYR A 187 -6.73 0.81 15.23
N LEU A 188 -6.36 1.42 16.37
CA LEU A 188 -6.01 0.67 17.57
C LEU A 188 -7.22 0.01 18.24
N ARG A 189 -8.41 0.59 18.13
CA ARG A 189 -9.66 0.01 18.61
C ARG A 189 -10.06 -1.22 17.79
N ASP A 190 -10.01 -1.10 16.45
CA ASP A 190 -10.56 -2.10 15.54
C ASP A 190 -9.54 -3.18 15.18
N GLU A 191 -8.25 -2.92 15.38
CA GLU A 191 -7.12 -3.81 15.06
C GLU A 191 -7.14 -4.34 13.60
N THR A 192 -7.84 -3.62 12.74
CA THR A 192 -8.01 -3.95 11.32
C THR A 192 -8.43 -2.70 10.55
N PHE A 193 -8.21 -2.73 9.23
CA PHE A 193 -8.82 -1.76 8.32
C PHE A 193 -10.17 -2.24 7.75
N TYR A 194 -10.59 -3.47 8.04
CA TYR A 194 -11.80 -4.08 7.45
C TYR A 194 -12.94 -4.05 8.46
N THR A 195 -13.77 -3.02 8.37
CA THR A 195 -14.98 -2.85 9.19
C THR A 195 -16.14 -2.35 8.33
N ASP A 196 -17.34 -2.34 8.87
CA ASP A 196 -18.52 -1.76 8.19
C ASP A 196 -18.41 -0.25 7.98
N LYS A 197 -17.40 0.39 8.60
CA LYS A 197 -17.09 1.80 8.45
C LYS A 197 -15.81 2.05 7.63
N THR A 198 -15.50 1.14 6.73
CA THR A 198 -14.38 1.27 5.81
C THR A 198 -14.87 1.68 4.44
N VAL A 199 -14.35 2.78 3.90
CA VAL A 199 -14.59 3.20 2.53
C VAL A 199 -13.48 2.67 1.61
N ALA A 200 -13.86 2.23 0.42
CA ALA A 200 -12.93 1.75 -0.60
C ALA A 200 -12.65 2.87 -1.61
N TYR A 201 -11.37 3.11 -1.90
CA TYR A 201 -10.92 3.97 -2.98
C TYR A 201 -10.49 3.09 -4.16
N GLU A 202 -11.24 3.14 -5.26
CA GLU A 202 -10.92 2.38 -6.47
C GLU A 202 -9.77 3.05 -7.22
N MET A 203 -8.67 2.32 -7.40
CA MET A 203 -7.54 2.73 -8.24
C MET A 203 -7.60 2.03 -9.61
N PRO A 204 -7.20 2.73 -10.69
CA PRO A 204 -7.10 2.08 -11.99
C PRO A 204 -6.08 0.92 -11.94
N LYS A 205 -6.32 -0.11 -12.76
CA LYS A 205 -5.52 -1.34 -12.76
C LYS A 205 -4.02 -1.09 -12.99
N LEU A 206 -3.69 -0.16 -13.87
CA LEU A 206 -2.30 0.20 -14.19
C LEU A 206 -1.52 0.63 -12.94
N TYR A 207 -2.13 1.34 -12.03
CA TYR A 207 -1.52 1.87 -10.81
C TYR A 207 -1.64 0.94 -9.59
N SER A 208 -2.21 -0.24 -9.82
CA SER A 208 -2.53 -1.23 -8.76
C SER A 208 -1.61 -2.45 -8.77
N TYR A 209 -0.48 -2.38 -9.50
CA TYR A 209 0.53 -3.44 -9.44
C TYR A 209 1.27 -3.40 -8.11
N ASP A 210 1.38 -4.57 -7.49
CA ASP A 210 2.12 -4.81 -6.25
C ASP A 210 3.30 -5.74 -6.55
N ILE A 211 4.49 -5.37 -6.12
CA ILE A 211 5.71 -6.14 -6.37
C ILE A 211 5.90 -7.14 -5.24
N ASP A 212 5.62 -8.41 -5.49
CA ASP A 212 5.86 -9.49 -4.54
C ASP A 212 7.09 -10.32 -4.90
N ASP A 213 7.33 -10.55 -6.17
CA ASP A 213 8.42 -11.40 -6.68
C ASP A 213 9.22 -10.73 -7.82
N ALA A 214 10.12 -11.51 -8.43
CA ALA A 214 10.98 -11.03 -9.51
C ALA A 214 10.20 -10.74 -10.80
N LEU A 215 9.15 -11.50 -11.10
CA LEU A 215 8.32 -11.28 -12.28
C LEU A 215 7.53 -9.98 -12.16
N ASP A 216 6.93 -9.72 -11.01
CA ASP A 216 6.24 -8.47 -10.75
C ASP A 216 7.19 -7.28 -10.92
N PHE A 217 8.44 -7.43 -10.43
CA PHE A 217 9.46 -6.40 -10.54
C PHE A 217 9.77 -6.05 -12.01
N GLU A 218 9.98 -7.06 -12.86
CA GLU A 218 10.22 -6.88 -14.30
C GLU A 218 9.03 -6.26 -15.02
N VAL A 219 7.80 -6.69 -14.67
CA VAL A 219 6.57 -6.11 -15.23
C VAL A 219 6.46 -4.64 -14.89
N VAL A 220 6.64 -4.29 -13.61
CA VAL A 220 6.53 -2.89 -13.16
C VAL A 220 7.65 -2.03 -13.74
N GLU A 221 8.88 -2.55 -13.85
CA GLU A 221 9.99 -1.83 -14.49
C GLU A 221 9.68 -1.52 -15.97
N THR A 222 9.12 -2.50 -16.68
CA THR A 222 8.68 -2.31 -18.07
C THR A 222 7.59 -1.23 -18.17
N LEU A 223 6.60 -1.25 -17.27
CA LEU A 223 5.54 -0.24 -17.23
C LEU A 223 6.08 1.17 -16.98
N LEU A 224 7.03 1.33 -16.06
CA LEU A 224 7.68 2.62 -15.80
C LEU A 224 8.41 3.16 -17.03
N HIS A 225 9.16 2.30 -17.73
CA HIS A 225 9.85 2.72 -18.97
C HIS A 225 8.87 3.18 -20.04
N HIS A 226 7.73 2.51 -20.20
CA HIS A 226 6.70 2.92 -21.18
C HIS A 226 5.96 4.20 -20.77
N HIS A 227 5.72 4.43 -19.48
CA HIS A 227 5.08 5.66 -18.98
C HIS A 227 5.94 6.89 -19.27
N HIS A 228 7.24 6.84 -18.97
CA HIS A 228 8.17 7.94 -19.28
C HIS A 228 8.31 8.23 -20.78
N LEU A 229 8.17 7.21 -21.64
CA LEU A 229 8.16 7.41 -23.10
C LEU A 229 6.87 8.06 -23.61
N GLY A 230 5.76 7.88 -22.89
CA GLY A 230 4.46 8.50 -23.23
C GLY A 230 4.37 9.99 -22.90
N GLU A 231 5.01 10.42 -21.81
CA GLU A 231 5.05 11.82 -21.38
C GLU A 231 5.99 12.67 -22.25
N SER A 232 7.04 12.08 -22.82
CA SER A 232 7.98 12.78 -23.72
C SER A 232 7.41 13.06 -25.12
N LYS A 233 6.18 12.60 -25.42
CA LYS A 233 5.50 12.77 -26.72
C LYS A 233 4.25 13.66 -26.67
N ARG A 234 3.97 14.29 -25.54
CA ARG A 234 2.95 15.33 -25.38
C ARG A 234 3.63 16.66 -25.10
#